data_988e4375d9bb89b8525ec25afd4383e0
#
_entry.id   988e4375d9bb89b8525ec25afd4383e0
#
_cell.length_a   1.000
_cell.length_b   1.000
_cell.length_c   1.000
_cell.angle_alpha   90.00
_cell.angle_beta   90.00
_cell.angle_gamma   90.00
#
_symmetry.space_group_name_H-M   'P 1'
#
loop_
_entity.id
_entity.type
_entity.pdbx_description
1 polymer ?
#
loop_
_entity_poly.entity_id
_entity_poly.type
_entity_poly.pdbx_seq_one_letter_code
_entity_poly.pdbx_strand_id
1 'polypeptide(L)' 'MKRVKCVSIREFMSKQIEVGKIYYMDEKTKWRDEDGDEYAIFYSDQDGMNKIGNLLLSHFCMMEDGNCMACDTCND' A
#
# COMPACT_ATOMS: atom_id res chain seq x y z
N MET A 1 6.46 9.17 -5.32
CA MET A 1 5.88 7.88 -4.91
C MET A 1 4.37 7.87 -5.13
N LYS A 2 3.79 6.70 -5.26
CA LYS A 2 2.36 6.56 -5.47
C LYS A 2 1.61 6.56 -4.15
N ARG A 3 0.56 7.35 -4.05
CA ARG A 3 -0.28 7.39 -2.85
C ARG A 3 -1.26 6.22 -2.87
N VAL A 4 -1.34 5.48 -1.77
CA VAL A 4 -2.20 4.31 -1.65
C VAL A 4 -2.94 4.33 -0.33
N LYS A 5 -4.08 3.66 -0.28
CA LYS A 5 -4.88 3.51 0.94
C LYS A 5 -4.84 2.06 1.38
N CYS A 6 -4.56 1.82 2.65
CA CYS A 6 -4.59 0.48 3.20
C CYS A 6 -6.04 0.01 3.32
N VAL A 7 -6.37 -1.12 2.70
CA VAL A 7 -7.74 -1.66 2.71
C VAL A 7 -7.86 -2.95 3.50
N SER A 8 -6.74 -3.63 3.74
CA SER A 8 -6.73 -4.83 4.56
C SER A 8 -5.36 -5.02 5.17
N ILE A 9 -5.29 -5.75 6.30
CA ILE A 9 -4.02 -6.10 6.93
C ILE A 9 -4.09 -7.53 7.43
N ARG A 10 -2.90 -8.13 7.58
CA ARG A 10 -2.77 -9.37 8.32
C ARG A 10 -2.42 -9.02 9.76
N GLU A 11 -2.70 -9.93 10.67
CA GLU A 11 -2.51 -9.69 12.10
C GLU A 11 -1.13 -9.15 12.45
N PHE A 12 -0.08 -9.73 11.88
CA PHE A 12 1.29 -9.31 12.17
C PHE A 12 1.65 -7.93 11.62
N MET A 13 0.83 -7.40 10.71
CA MET A 13 1.07 -6.09 10.11
C MET A 13 0.45 -4.95 10.92
N SER A 14 -0.39 -5.25 11.88
CA SER A 14 -1.17 -4.25 12.61
C SER A 14 -0.31 -3.24 13.39
N LYS A 15 0.94 -3.59 13.66
CA LYS A 15 1.87 -2.68 14.35
C LYS A 15 2.51 -1.66 13.42
N GLN A 16 2.47 -1.89 12.12
CA GLN A 16 3.14 -1.06 11.13
C GLN A 16 2.18 -0.23 10.30
N ILE A 17 1.01 -0.77 10.02
CA ILE A 17 0.01 -0.11 9.16
C ILE A 17 -1.38 -0.26 9.74
N GLU A 18 -2.27 0.65 9.33
CA GLU A 18 -3.67 0.66 9.76
C GLU A 18 -4.59 0.72 8.55
N VAL A 19 -5.68 -0.04 8.61
CA VAL A 19 -6.71 0.00 7.56
C VAL A 19 -7.34 1.40 7.51
N GLY A 20 -7.50 1.92 6.31
CA GLY A 20 -8.09 3.23 6.09
C GLY A 20 -7.09 4.38 6.06
N LYS A 21 -5.85 4.12 6.43
CA LYS A 21 -4.80 5.14 6.44
C LYS A 21 -4.08 5.21 5.10
N ILE A 22 -3.56 6.39 4.78
CA ILE A 22 -2.83 6.63 3.53
C ILE A 22 -1.35 6.34 3.72
N TYR A 23 -0.77 5.66 2.73
CA TYR A 23 0.65 5.36 2.68
C TYR A 23 1.20 5.67 1.30
N TYR A 24 2.50 5.51 1.13
CA TYR A 24 3.17 5.83 -0.14
C TYR A 24 3.97 4.63 -0.59
N MET A 25 3.80 4.26 -1.85
CA MET A 25 4.46 3.11 -2.47
C MET A 25 5.53 3.58 -3.44
N ASP A 26 6.72 2.99 -3.33
CA ASP A 26 7.78 3.23 -4.30
C ASP A 26 7.59 2.24 -5.46
N GLU A 27 7.05 2.73 -6.57
CA GLU A 27 6.77 1.91 -7.74
C GLU A 27 8.02 1.28 -8.34
N LYS A 28 9.18 1.88 -8.14
CA LYS A 28 10.44 1.37 -8.67
C LYS A 28 10.89 0.09 -7.99
N THR A 29 10.36 -0.19 -6.79
CA THR A 29 10.70 -1.37 -6.02
C THR A 29 9.71 -2.51 -6.23
N LYS A 30 8.72 -2.30 -7.07
CA LYS A 30 7.65 -3.28 -7.32
C LYS A 30 8.21 -4.55 -7.95
N TRP A 31 7.81 -5.70 -7.41
CA TRP A 31 8.23 -6.99 -7.95
C TRP A 31 7.13 -8.03 -7.73
N ARG A 32 7.21 -9.13 -8.46
CA ARG A 32 6.23 -10.20 -8.40
C ARG A 32 6.94 -11.51 -8.02
N ASP A 33 6.30 -12.28 -7.13
CA ASP A 33 6.84 -13.57 -6.73
C ASP A 33 6.32 -14.70 -7.63
N GLU A 34 6.68 -15.94 -7.29
CA GLU A 34 6.31 -17.12 -8.07
C GLU A 34 4.81 -17.40 -8.07
N ASP A 35 4.12 -16.96 -7.03
CA ASP A 35 2.68 -17.15 -6.88
C ASP A 35 1.87 -16.07 -7.62
N GLY A 36 2.55 -15.09 -8.19
CA GLY A 36 1.89 -14.00 -8.88
C GLY A 36 1.53 -12.82 -7.99
N ASP A 37 1.92 -12.86 -6.73
CA ASP A 37 1.68 -11.76 -5.80
C ASP A 37 2.69 -10.65 -6.05
N GLU A 38 2.22 -9.41 -5.99
CA GLU A 38 3.06 -8.25 -6.20
C GLU A 38 3.38 -7.55 -4.88
N TYR A 39 4.64 -7.13 -4.75
CA TYR A 39 5.16 -6.46 -3.56
C TYR A 39 5.85 -5.17 -3.96
N ALA A 40 5.96 -4.26 -3.02
CA ALA A 40 6.76 -3.05 -3.18
C ALA A 40 7.18 -2.54 -1.81
N ILE A 41 8.10 -1.59 -1.78
CA ILE A 41 8.48 -0.94 -0.54
C ILE A 41 7.51 0.21 -0.30
N PHE A 42 6.98 0.27 0.92
CA PHE A 42 6.01 1.28 1.33
C PHE A 42 6.60 2.18 2.40
N TYR A 43 6.11 3.42 2.43
CA TYR A 43 6.55 4.46 3.35
C TYR A 43 5.33 5.10 4.00
N SER A 44 5.49 5.63 5.21
CA SER A 44 4.41 6.35 5.88
C SER A 44 4.33 7.81 5.46
N ASP A 45 5.36 8.31 4.79
CA ASP A 45 5.42 9.71 4.33
C ASP A 45 5.75 9.80 2.84
N GLN A 46 5.37 10.92 2.25
CA GLN A 46 5.58 11.16 0.83
C GLN A 46 7.04 11.31 0.46
N ASP A 47 7.86 11.79 1.38
CA ASP A 47 9.27 12.05 1.12
C ASP A 47 10.14 10.81 1.22
N GLY A 48 9.58 9.68 1.66
CA GLY A 48 10.33 8.45 1.78
C GLY A 48 11.29 8.40 2.95
N MET A 49 11.02 9.20 3.98
CA MET A 49 11.87 9.26 5.18
C MET A 49 11.56 8.13 6.16
N ASN A 50 10.33 7.64 6.17
CA ASN A 50 9.88 6.64 7.13
C ASN A 50 9.47 5.36 6.41
N LYS A 51 10.46 4.54 6.11
CA LYS A 51 10.27 3.27 5.42
C LYS A 51 9.55 2.28 6.33
N ILE A 52 8.47 1.68 5.83
CA ILE A 52 7.75 0.63 6.53
C ILE A 52 8.35 -0.73 6.19
N GLY A 53 8.52 -1.02 4.91
CA GLY A 53 9.08 -2.26 4.45
C GLY A 53 8.43 -2.77 3.18
N ASN A 54 8.71 -4.02 2.85
CA ASN A 54 8.22 -4.66 1.66
C ASN A 54 6.86 -5.31 1.97
N LEU A 55 5.80 -4.79 1.35
CA LEU A 55 4.43 -5.22 1.64
C LEU A 55 3.71 -5.65 0.37
N LEU A 56 2.70 -6.48 0.55
CA LEU A 56 1.89 -7.02 -0.55
C LEU A 56 0.93 -5.95 -1.07
N LEU A 57 0.93 -5.74 -2.38
CA LEU A 57 0.09 -4.72 -3.00
C LEU A 57 -1.41 -4.96 -2.79
N SER A 58 -1.83 -6.22 -2.63
CA SER A 58 -3.23 -6.56 -2.45
C SER A 58 -3.85 -5.97 -1.17
N HIS A 59 -3.02 -5.53 -0.23
CA HIS A 59 -3.50 -4.87 0.99
C HIS A 59 -3.79 -3.38 0.77
N PHE A 60 -3.50 -2.86 -0.41
CA PHE A 60 -3.60 -1.44 -0.69
C PHE A 60 -4.42 -1.19 -1.95
N CYS A 61 -5.05 -0.03 -1.99
CA CYS A 61 -5.80 0.45 -3.14
C CYS A 61 -5.10 1.69 -3.68
N MET A 62 -4.80 1.69 -4.97
CA MET A 62 -4.19 2.86 -5.61
C MET A 62 -5.14 4.04 -5.56
N MET A 63 -4.62 5.21 -5.23
CA MET A 63 -5.40 6.43 -5.15
C MET A 63 -4.97 7.41 -6.23
N GLU A 64 -5.95 8.03 -6.87
CA GLU A 64 -5.72 9.06 -7.85
C GLU A 64 -6.71 10.19 -7.59
N ASP A 65 -6.22 11.42 -7.52
CA ASP A 65 -7.04 12.60 -7.21
C ASP A 65 -7.81 12.47 -5.90
N GLY A 66 -7.25 11.74 -4.95
CA GLY A 66 -7.86 11.54 -3.65
C GLY A 66 -8.86 10.39 -3.59
N ASN A 67 -9.10 9.73 -4.70
CA ASN A 67 -10.04 8.61 -4.78
C ASN A 67 -9.32 7.29 -5.04
N CYS A 68 -9.88 6.22 -4.52
CA CYS A 68 -9.40 4.87 -4.79
C CYS A 68 -9.84 4.42 -6.17
N MET A 69 -8.92 3.82 -6.93
CA MET A 69 -9.24 3.28 -8.24
C MET A 69 -9.60 1.81 -8.15
N ALA A 70 -10.74 1.43 -8.75
CA ALA A 70 -11.15 0.04 -8.92
C ALA A 70 -11.11 -0.81 -7.63
N CYS A 71 -11.48 -0.21 -6.52
CA CYS A 71 -11.45 -0.86 -5.22
C CYS A 71 -12.79 -0.70 -4.51
N ASP A 72 -13.51 -1.78 -4.34
CA ASP A 72 -14.84 -1.74 -3.73
C ASP A 72 -14.83 -1.21 -2.31
N THR A 73 -13.77 -1.51 -1.56
CA THR A 73 -13.65 -1.08 -0.17
C THR A 73 -13.45 0.42 -0.04
N CYS A 74 -13.00 1.08 -1.09
CA CYS A 74 -12.67 2.50 -1.07
C CYS A 74 -13.80 3.39 -1.55
N ASN A 75 -14.88 2.82 -2.04
CA ASN A 75 -15.97 3.57 -2.66
C ASN A 75 -17.07 3.99 -1.67
N ASP A 76 -16.89 3.74 -0.42
CA ASP A 76 -17.88 4.10 0.61
C ASP A 76 -17.75 5.53 1.09
#